data_60037d96713d93f978dc2c0911730319
#
_entry.id   60037d96713d93f978dc2c0911730319
#
_cell.length_a   1.000
_cell.length_b   1.000
_cell.length_c   1.000
_cell.angle_alpha   90.00
_cell.angle_beta   90.00
_cell.angle_gamma   90.00
#
_symmetry.space_group_name_H-M   'P 1'
#
loop_
_entity.id
_entity.type
_entity.pdbx_description
1 polymer ?
#
loop_
_entity_poly.entity_id
_entity_poly.type
_entity_poly.pdbx_seq_one_letter_code
_entity_poly.pdbx_strand_id
1 'polypeptide(L)'
;MKSTNYSRRNWLKKGTLTLGALALVPHEIWSRNVEIAQNTNNTFLYNTNNYFNEFTPPVLKEETSLTILRANENPYGPPPKSAKAFQKEVFGGNRYSWKTLTNLKEIIAKNEGIDTDQILMGPGSSDLLEKVAMVFFQKGGNVISADPSYMSLIMVTKSVGGTWKSFKLLEDSQHDLDAMEAAIDSNTKLVYICNPNNPTGSITNAKKLKDFCSRVSEKVPVFVDEAYIELSKNGIKDSMNSLVAEGKNVIVARTFSKIHGMAGLRVGYW
;
A
#
# COMPACT_ATOMS: atom_id res chain seq x y z
N MET A 1 11.90 -10.73 47.00
CA MET A 1 11.54 -9.81 45.90
C MET A 1 10.29 -9.03 46.34
N LYS A 2 10.43 -7.74 46.62
CA LYS A 2 9.28 -6.88 47.02
C LYS A 2 8.57 -6.39 45.76
N SER A 3 7.32 -6.78 45.57
CA SER A 3 6.47 -6.27 44.49
C SER A 3 6.08 -4.82 44.80
N THR A 4 6.55 -3.88 44.01
CA THR A 4 6.12 -2.50 44.04
C THR A 4 4.77 -2.37 43.35
N ASN A 5 3.70 -2.32 44.13
CA ASN A 5 2.36 -1.98 43.62
C ASN A 5 2.34 -0.51 43.18
N TYR A 6 2.43 -0.28 41.86
CA TYR A 6 2.20 1.05 41.29
C TYR A 6 0.70 1.34 41.22
N SER A 7 0.20 2.21 42.09
CA SER A 7 -1.20 2.67 42.00
C SER A 7 -1.40 3.59 40.79
N ARG A 8 -2.55 3.47 40.11
CA ARG A 8 -2.94 4.33 38.96
C ARG A 8 -2.80 5.82 39.27
N ARG A 9 -3.02 6.22 40.54
CA ARG A 9 -2.90 7.59 41.00
C ARG A 9 -1.44 8.10 41.00
N ASN A 10 -0.47 7.25 41.32
CA ASN A 10 0.95 7.59 41.29
C ASN A 10 1.49 7.66 39.87
N TRP A 11 0.94 6.85 38.94
CA TRP A 11 1.25 6.92 37.53
C TRP A 11 0.75 8.24 36.91
N LEU A 12 -0.50 8.62 37.20
CA LEU A 12 -1.09 9.90 36.72
C LEU A 12 -0.33 11.12 37.27
N LYS A 13 0.05 11.12 38.56
CA LYS A 13 0.84 12.22 39.13
C LYS A 13 2.22 12.36 38.51
N LYS A 14 2.89 11.27 38.17
CA LYS A 14 4.17 11.30 37.44
C LYS A 14 3.99 11.74 36.00
N GLY A 15 2.94 11.28 35.33
CA GLY A 15 2.61 11.67 33.94
C GLY A 15 2.28 13.17 33.80
N THR A 16 1.49 13.73 34.73
CA THR A 16 1.17 15.17 34.72
C THR A 16 2.38 16.05 35.04
N LEU A 17 3.28 15.63 35.93
CA LEU A 17 4.52 16.35 36.17
C LEU A 17 5.46 16.34 34.96
N THR A 18 5.53 15.23 34.22
CA THR A 18 6.35 15.12 32.99
C THR A 18 5.77 15.97 31.86
N LEU A 19 4.44 15.97 31.66
CA LEU A 19 3.77 16.80 30.65
C LEU A 19 3.86 18.31 31.01
N GLY A 20 3.73 18.68 32.30
CA GLY A 20 3.90 20.05 32.75
C GLY A 20 5.33 20.57 32.58
N ALA A 21 6.34 19.72 32.82
CA ALA A 21 7.73 20.06 32.56
C ALA A 21 8.05 20.24 31.07
N LEU A 22 7.45 19.41 30.20
CA LEU A 22 7.57 19.53 28.75
C LEU A 22 6.96 20.83 28.20
N ALA A 23 5.84 21.31 28.79
CA ALA A 23 5.19 22.54 28.36
C ALA A 23 5.95 23.83 28.77
N LEU A 24 6.88 23.75 29.72
CA LEU A 24 7.69 24.86 30.18
C LEU A 24 9.10 24.92 29.58
N VAL A 25 9.44 23.96 28.71
CA VAL A 25 10.74 23.92 28.04
C VAL A 25 10.71 24.88 26.83
N PRO A 26 11.58 25.92 26.80
CA PRO A 26 11.66 26.81 25.65
C PRO A 26 11.95 26.03 24.36
N HIS A 27 11.34 26.46 23.27
CA HIS A 27 11.47 25.84 21.93
C HIS A 27 12.93 25.58 21.52
N GLU A 28 13.83 26.43 21.93
CA GLU A 28 15.30 26.32 21.70
C GLU A 28 15.95 25.08 22.32
N ILE A 29 15.38 24.55 23.41
CA ILE A 29 15.90 23.33 24.05
C ILE A 29 15.50 22.08 23.23
N TRP A 30 14.37 22.11 22.56
CA TRP A 30 13.96 21.03 21.65
C TRP A 30 14.88 20.93 20.44
N SER A 31 15.24 22.05 19.84
CA SER A 31 16.18 22.09 18.71
C SER A 31 17.59 21.65 19.12
N ARG A 32 18.07 22.06 20.30
CA ARG A 32 19.36 21.60 20.84
C ARG A 32 19.40 20.10 21.13
N ASN A 33 18.32 19.52 21.65
CA ASN A 33 18.26 18.07 21.90
C ASN A 33 18.26 17.26 20.60
N VAL A 34 17.72 17.79 19.53
CA VAL A 34 17.79 17.16 18.19
C VAL A 34 19.22 17.23 17.63
N GLU A 35 19.93 18.35 17.79
CA GLU A 35 21.34 18.47 17.40
C GLU A 35 22.28 17.58 18.24
N ILE A 36 22.04 17.47 19.56
CA ILE A 36 22.80 16.57 20.43
C ILE A 36 22.57 15.11 20.09
N ALA A 37 21.34 14.74 19.71
CA ALA A 37 21.01 13.38 19.25
C ALA A 37 21.67 13.06 17.90
N GLN A 38 21.93 14.05 17.05
CA GLN A 38 22.66 13.87 15.79
C GLN A 38 24.18 13.76 15.99
N ASN A 39 24.75 14.34 17.06
CA ASN A 39 26.19 14.32 17.34
C ASN A 39 26.67 13.21 18.28
N THR A 40 25.77 12.56 19.00
CA THR A 40 26.10 11.33 19.72
C THR A 40 25.85 10.18 18.76
N ASN A 41 26.87 9.38 18.45
CA ASN A 41 26.79 8.12 17.71
C ASN A 41 25.87 7.08 18.40
N ASN A 42 24.78 7.51 18.95
CA ASN A 42 23.74 6.66 19.52
C ASN A 42 22.82 6.21 18.39
N THR A 43 23.30 5.22 17.66
CA THR A 43 22.67 4.42 16.60
C THR A 43 21.32 3.79 16.99
N PHE A 44 20.79 4.06 18.17
CA PHE A 44 19.62 3.36 18.70
C PHE A 44 18.27 3.91 18.22
N LEU A 45 18.23 5.11 17.66
CA LEU A 45 16.97 5.72 17.17
C LEU A 45 16.77 5.66 15.67
N TYR A 46 17.80 5.32 14.92
CA TYR A 46 17.72 5.24 13.45
C TYR A 46 18.48 4.05 12.90
N ASN A 47 18.32 2.88 13.51
CA ASN A 47 18.56 1.67 12.74
C ASN A 47 17.33 1.50 11.83
N THR A 48 17.21 2.41 10.87
CA THR A 48 16.32 2.24 9.75
C THR A 48 16.79 0.99 9.05
N ASN A 49 16.12 -0.12 9.30
CA ASN A 49 16.12 -1.23 8.38
C ASN A 49 15.98 -0.64 6.98
N ASN A 50 16.70 -1.15 6.00
CA ASN A 50 16.67 -0.70 4.61
C ASN A 50 15.25 -0.48 4.03
N TYR A 51 14.24 -1.03 4.68
CA TYR A 51 12.82 -0.83 4.44
C TYR A 51 12.34 0.63 4.49
N PHE A 52 12.83 1.43 5.46
CA PHE A 52 12.42 2.83 5.59
C PHE A 52 13.28 3.77 4.74
N ASN A 53 14.45 3.34 4.28
CA ASN A 53 15.28 4.14 3.38
C ASN A 53 14.64 4.34 2.01
N GLU A 54 13.73 3.48 1.58
CA GLU A 54 12.91 3.72 0.37
C GLU A 54 11.90 4.86 0.56
N PHE A 55 11.49 5.15 1.80
CA PHE A 55 10.50 6.17 2.11
C PHE A 55 11.08 7.50 2.58
N THR A 56 12.39 7.56 2.83
CA THR A 56 13.07 8.81 3.15
C THR A 56 13.82 9.28 1.90
N PRO A 57 13.21 10.14 1.08
CA PRO A 57 13.93 10.69 -0.06
C PRO A 57 15.16 11.44 0.49
N PRO A 58 16.32 11.30 -0.14
CA PRO A 58 17.47 12.13 0.23
C PRO A 58 17.02 13.58 0.12
N VAL A 59 17.38 14.41 1.13
CA VAL A 59 17.19 15.85 1.05
C VAL A 59 18.06 16.33 -0.11
N LEU A 60 17.44 16.47 -1.28
CA LEU A 60 18.12 17.01 -2.45
C LEU A 60 18.34 18.49 -2.15
N LYS A 61 19.61 18.91 -2.07
CA LYS A 61 19.93 20.34 -2.14
C LYS A 61 19.38 20.85 -3.47
N GLU A 62 18.75 22.00 -3.48
CA GLU A 62 17.99 22.60 -4.60
C GLU A 62 18.78 22.74 -5.92
N GLU A 63 20.10 22.47 -5.95
CA GLU A 63 20.99 22.69 -7.07
C GLU A 63 21.32 21.46 -7.93
N THR A 64 20.79 20.29 -7.66
CA THR A 64 21.08 19.12 -8.49
C THR A 64 19.96 18.86 -9.47
N SER A 65 20.23 19.08 -10.76
CA SER A 65 19.37 18.72 -11.91
C SER A 65 19.30 17.18 -12.10
N LEU A 66 19.12 16.43 -11.01
CA LEU A 66 19.04 14.98 -11.07
C LEU A 66 17.69 14.55 -11.64
N THR A 67 17.73 13.73 -12.67
CA THR A 67 16.54 13.07 -13.19
C THR A 67 16.13 11.94 -12.23
N ILE A 68 14.94 12.03 -11.65
CA ILE A 68 14.41 11.02 -10.74
C ILE A 68 13.67 9.95 -11.57
N LEU A 69 14.24 8.73 -11.60
CA LEU A 69 13.69 7.59 -12.38
C LEU A 69 13.24 6.43 -11.50
N ARG A 70 13.20 6.60 -10.17
CA ARG A 70 12.84 5.54 -9.23
C ARG A 70 11.33 5.43 -9.02
N ALA A 71 10.89 4.29 -8.46
CA ALA A 71 9.54 4.03 -7.94
C ALA A 71 8.40 4.14 -8.98
N ASN A 72 8.71 4.22 -10.27
CA ASN A 72 7.71 4.38 -11.34
C ASN A 72 6.75 5.56 -11.07
N GLU A 73 7.29 6.67 -10.56
CA GLU A 73 6.55 7.90 -10.34
C GLU A 73 6.24 8.57 -11.69
N ASN A 74 5.15 9.34 -11.73
CA ASN A 74 4.81 10.14 -12.90
C ASN A 74 5.67 11.43 -12.91
N PRO A 75 6.62 11.59 -13.86
CA PRO A 75 7.52 12.74 -13.89
C PRO A 75 6.81 14.07 -14.21
N TYR A 76 5.58 14.00 -14.75
CA TYR A 76 4.79 15.19 -15.10
C TYR A 76 3.98 15.72 -13.91
N GLY A 77 4.00 15.03 -12.77
CA GLY A 77 3.21 15.40 -11.59
C GLY A 77 1.70 15.20 -11.77
N PRO A 78 0.91 15.74 -10.83
CA PRO A 78 -0.54 15.63 -10.88
C PRO A 78 -1.15 16.56 -11.96
N PRO A 79 -2.34 16.22 -12.50
CA PRO A 79 -3.06 17.11 -13.41
C PRO A 79 -3.27 18.49 -12.77
N PRO A 80 -3.20 19.60 -13.56
CA PRO A 80 -3.34 20.97 -13.02
C PRO A 80 -4.62 21.20 -12.21
N LYS A 81 -5.73 20.56 -12.59
CA LYS A 81 -6.99 20.64 -11.85
C LYS A 81 -6.87 19.98 -10.46
N SER A 82 -6.18 18.86 -10.37
CA SER A 82 -5.95 18.15 -9.09
C SER A 82 -5.03 18.95 -8.17
N ALA A 83 -3.95 19.52 -8.72
CA ALA A 83 -3.03 20.39 -7.98
C ALA A 83 -3.76 21.63 -7.41
N LYS A 84 -4.61 22.26 -8.22
CA LYS A 84 -5.43 23.42 -7.79
C LYS A 84 -6.44 23.04 -6.71
N ALA A 85 -7.10 21.88 -6.83
CA ALA A 85 -8.02 21.39 -5.83
C ALA A 85 -7.29 21.11 -4.50
N PHE A 86 -6.13 20.48 -4.53
CA PHE A 86 -5.32 20.24 -3.35
C PHE A 86 -4.92 21.54 -2.64
N GLN A 87 -4.42 22.52 -3.39
CA GLN A 87 -4.07 23.85 -2.83
C GLN A 87 -5.25 24.52 -2.14
N LYS A 88 -6.45 24.37 -2.68
CA LYS A 88 -7.67 24.94 -2.08
C LYS A 88 -8.04 24.23 -0.77
N GLU A 89 -7.92 22.92 -0.73
CA GLU A 89 -8.41 22.08 0.37
C GLU A 89 -7.37 21.85 1.49
N VAL A 90 -6.09 22.18 1.27
CA VAL A 90 -5.01 21.92 2.23
C VAL A 90 -5.27 22.53 3.62
N PHE A 91 -5.86 23.73 3.67
CA PHE A 91 -6.17 24.43 4.93
C PHE A 91 -7.32 23.78 5.71
N GLY A 92 -8.12 22.94 5.07
CA GLY A 92 -9.17 22.12 5.71
C GLY A 92 -8.64 20.80 6.26
N GLY A 93 -7.36 20.47 6.03
CA GLY A 93 -6.74 19.20 6.40
C GLY A 93 -6.66 18.91 7.90
N ASN A 94 -6.97 19.90 8.77
CA ASN A 94 -7.09 19.74 10.22
C ASN A 94 -8.43 19.09 10.65
N ARG A 95 -9.30 18.75 9.71
CA ARG A 95 -10.61 18.15 9.98
C ARG A 95 -10.77 16.80 9.27
N TYR A 96 -11.45 15.87 9.91
CA TYR A 96 -11.86 14.62 9.26
C TYR A 96 -12.96 14.91 8.24
N SER A 97 -12.72 14.57 6.97
CA SER A 97 -13.62 14.83 5.86
C SER A 97 -14.44 13.61 5.46
N TRP A 98 -15.29 13.09 6.35
CA TRP A 98 -16.12 11.91 6.08
C TRP A 98 -16.99 12.07 4.83
N LYS A 99 -17.59 13.24 4.66
CA LYS A 99 -18.42 13.52 3.48
C LYS A 99 -17.62 13.49 2.18
N THR A 100 -16.40 14.03 2.19
CA THR A 100 -15.52 14.01 1.00
C THR A 100 -15.11 12.59 0.67
N LEU A 101 -14.84 11.75 1.68
CA LEU A 101 -14.55 10.35 1.50
C LEU A 101 -15.72 9.59 0.88
N THR A 102 -16.95 9.81 1.38
CA THR A 102 -18.17 9.22 0.81
C THR A 102 -18.36 9.61 -0.63
N ASN A 103 -18.27 10.91 -0.94
CA ASN A 103 -18.39 11.41 -2.31
C ASN A 103 -17.33 10.79 -3.25
N LEU A 104 -16.09 10.62 -2.77
CA LEU A 104 -15.03 9.98 -3.56
C LEU A 104 -15.37 8.52 -3.85
N LYS A 105 -15.86 7.77 -2.86
CA LYS A 105 -16.32 6.38 -3.05
C LYS A 105 -17.46 6.30 -4.07
N GLU A 106 -18.43 7.20 -4.02
CA GLU A 106 -19.53 7.27 -5.00
C GLU A 106 -19.02 7.49 -6.43
N ILE A 107 -18.03 8.40 -6.59
CA ILE A 107 -17.43 8.65 -7.91
C ILE A 107 -16.66 7.41 -8.40
N ILE A 108 -15.89 6.76 -7.53
CA ILE A 108 -15.16 5.54 -7.87
C ILE A 108 -16.15 4.43 -8.24
N ALA A 109 -17.16 4.18 -7.40
CA ALA A 109 -18.19 3.17 -7.62
C ALA A 109 -18.85 3.30 -8.99
N LYS A 110 -19.25 4.53 -9.33
CA LYS A 110 -19.83 4.84 -10.65
C LYS A 110 -18.88 4.57 -11.80
N ASN A 111 -17.61 4.93 -11.65
CA ASN A 111 -16.62 4.77 -12.73
C ASN A 111 -16.18 3.32 -12.92
N GLU A 112 -16.12 2.56 -11.83
CA GLU A 112 -15.66 1.16 -11.83
C GLU A 112 -16.82 0.15 -11.99
N GLY A 113 -18.06 0.60 -11.91
CA GLY A 113 -19.25 -0.25 -12.04
C GLY A 113 -19.47 -1.21 -10.87
N ILE A 114 -19.12 -0.79 -9.65
CA ILE A 114 -19.25 -1.53 -8.40
C ILE A 114 -20.03 -0.73 -7.37
N ASP A 115 -20.41 -1.33 -6.25
CA ASP A 115 -21.12 -0.65 -5.17
C ASP A 115 -20.16 0.05 -4.19
N THR A 116 -20.61 1.10 -3.52
CA THR A 116 -19.79 1.88 -2.58
C THR A 116 -19.34 1.09 -1.36
N ASP A 117 -20.08 0.07 -0.95
CA ASP A 117 -19.73 -0.83 0.15
C ASP A 117 -18.67 -1.85 -0.23
N GLN A 118 -18.46 -2.09 -1.53
CA GLN A 118 -17.36 -2.89 -2.08
C GLN A 118 -16.03 -2.12 -2.16
N ILE A 119 -15.99 -0.83 -1.76
CA ILE A 119 -14.78 -0.01 -1.85
C ILE A 119 -14.20 0.25 -0.48
N LEU A 120 -12.93 -0.10 -0.29
CA LEU A 120 -12.12 0.30 0.85
C LEU A 120 -11.02 1.26 0.41
N MET A 121 -10.95 2.44 1.06
CA MET A 121 -9.92 3.44 0.80
C MET A 121 -8.73 3.26 1.74
N GLY A 122 -7.53 3.57 1.25
CA GLY A 122 -6.31 3.51 2.06
C GLY A 122 -5.24 4.52 1.61
N PRO A 123 -4.19 4.71 2.41
CA PRO A 123 -3.07 5.59 2.07
C PRO A 123 -2.15 4.98 1.00
N GLY A 124 -2.70 4.80 -0.20
CA GLY A 124 -2.07 4.12 -1.33
C GLY A 124 -2.37 2.62 -1.35
N SER A 125 -2.21 1.97 -2.51
CA SER A 125 -2.46 0.53 -2.67
C SER A 125 -1.49 -0.33 -1.84
N SER A 126 -0.26 0.13 -1.57
CA SER A 126 0.71 -0.62 -0.77
C SER A 126 0.20 -0.90 0.65
N ASP A 127 -0.41 0.08 1.31
CA ASP A 127 -1.03 -0.11 2.64
C ASP A 127 -2.13 -1.19 2.61
N LEU A 128 -2.92 -1.21 1.54
CA LEU A 128 -3.97 -2.22 1.35
C LEU A 128 -3.39 -3.62 1.11
N LEU A 129 -2.34 -3.74 0.27
CA LEU A 129 -1.60 -4.98 0.05
C LEU A 129 -1.04 -5.55 1.35
N GLU A 130 -0.44 -4.70 2.18
CA GLU A 130 0.12 -5.07 3.48
C GLU A 130 -0.95 -5.53 4.45
N LYS A 131 -2.07 -4.83 4.53
CA LYS A 131 -3.22 -5.22 5.37
C LYS A 131 -3.80 -6.57 4.98
N VAL A 132 -3.94 -6.83 3.68
CA VAL A 132 -4.38 -8.15 3.20
C VAL A 132 -3.42 -9.23 3.65
N ALA A 133 -2.11 -9.03 3.47
CA ALA A 133 -1.12 -9.98 3.94
C ALA A 133 -1.22 -10.22 5.45
N MET A 134 -1.34 -9.15 6.24
CA MET A 134 -1.50 -9.26 7.70
C MET A 134 -2.74 -10.06 8.09
N VAL A 135 -3.89 -9.80 7.45
CA VAL A 135 -5.16 -10.45 7.79
C VAL A 135 -5.16 -11.93 7.38
N PHE A 136 -4.72 -12.23 6.16
CA PHE A 136 -4.84 -13.58 5.61
C PHE A 136 -3.81 -14.56 6.16
N PHE A 137 -2.64 -14.08 6.59
CA PHE A 137 -1.52 -14.95 6.97
C PHE A 137 -1.17 -14.97 8.45
N GLN A 138 -1.98 -14.38 9.32
CA GLN A 138 -1.78 -14.43 10.80
C GLN A 138 -1.67 -15.86 11.35
N LYS A 139 -2.29 -16.82 10.70
CA LYS A 139 -2.28 -18.24 11.07
C LYS A 139 -1.41 -19.09 10.12
N GLY A 140 -0.45 -18.46 9.45
CA GLY A 140 0.35 -19.12 8.42
C GLY A 140 -0.44 -19.38 7.12
N GLY A 141 0.05 -20.30 6.32
CA GLY A 141 -0.46 -20.62 5.00
C GLY A 141 0.45 -20.09 3.89
N ASN A 142 0.03 -20.21 2.64
CA ASN A 142 0.83 -19.76 1.51
C ASN A 142 0.08 -18.80 0.60
N VAL A 143 0.84 -17.86 -0.01
CA VAL A 143 0.44 -17.05 -1.16
C VAL A 143 1.05 -17.64 -2.43
N ILE A 144 0.26 -17.72 -3.49
CA ILE A 144 0.71 -18.08 -4.83
C ILE A 144 0.85 -16.81 -5.65
N SER A 145 2.01 -16.59 -6.29
CA SER A 145 2.20 -15.48 -7.23
C SER A 145 3.34 -15.73 -8.21
N ALA A 146 3.44 -14.89 -9.22
CA ALA A 146 4.57 -14.90 -10.14
C ALA A 146 5.87 -14.39 -9.49
N ASP A 147 7.01 -14.77 -10.10
CA ASP A 147 8.35 -14.28 -9.82
C ASP A 147 9.09 -14.05 -11.15
N PRO A 148 9.48 -12.79 -11.47
CA PRO A 148 9.35 -11.57 -10.65
C PRO A 148 7.93 -10.98 -10.62
N SER A 149 7.59 -10.34 -9.48
CA SER A 149 6.36 -9.59 -9.29
C SER A 149 6.58 -8.46 -8.26
N TYR A 150 5.56 -7.63 -8.01
CA TYR A 150 5.65 -6.61 -6.97
C TYR A 150 5.59 -7.25 -5.57
N MET A 151 6.62 -6.99 -4.76
CA MET A 151 6.95 -7.79 -3.59
C MET A 151 6.27 -7.37 -2.27
N SER A 152 5.59 -6.21 -2.19
CA SER A 152 5.08 -5.68 -0.91
C SER A 152 4.21 -6.69 -0.15
N LEU A 153 3.16 -7.22 -0.78
CA LEU A 153 2.29 -8.23 -0.18
C LEU A 153 3.08 -9.49 0.23
N ILE A 154 3.98 -9.96 -0.64
CA ILE A 154 4.75 -11.20 -0.44
C ILE A 154 5.69 -11.05 0.76
N MET A 155 6.36 -9.90 0.89
CA MET A 155 7.29 -9.67 1.98
C MET A 155 6.58 -9.58 3.33
N VAL A 156 5.44 -8.90 3.41
CA VAL A 156 4.62 -8.87 4.63
C VAL A 156 4.07 -10.26 4.94
N THR A 157 3.60 -11.03 3.94
CA THR A 157 3.19 -12.42 4.13
C THR A 157 4.28 -13.23 4.82
N LYS A 158 5.52 -13.14 4.34
CA LYS A 158 6.66 -13.84 4.95
C LYS A 158 6.97 -13.35 6.37
N SER A 159 6.85 -12.06 6.63
CA SER A 159 7.14 -11.46 7.94
C SER A 159 6.14 -11.86 9.02
N VAL A 160 4.90 -12.18 8.65
CA VAL A 160 3.84 -12.61 9.58
C VAL A 160 3.70 -14.13 9.67
N GLY A 161 4.64 -14.90 9.08
CA GLY A 161 4.70 -16.35 9.21
C GLY A 161 4.05 -17.14 8.06
N GLY A 162 3.60 -16.46 7.00
CA GLY A 162 3.16 -17.10 5.77
C GLY A 162 4.35 -17.52 4.87
N THR A 163 4.06 -18.30 3.85
CA THR A 163 5.05 -18.75 2.86
C THR A 163 4.65 -18.30 1.45
N TRP A 164 5.61 -18.25 0.55
CA TRP A 164 5.42 -17.89 -0.83
C TRP A 164 5.68 -19.07 -1.76
N LYS A 165 4.70 -19.43 -2.57
CA LYS A 165 4.83 -20.31 -3.72
C LYS A 165 5.01 -19.46 -4.97
N SER A 166 6.24 -19.35 -5.46
CA SER A 166 6.58 -18.54 -6.63
C SER A 166 6.53 -19.36 -7.92
N PHE A 167 6.06 -18.72 -8.98
CA PHE A 167 6.00 -19.30 -10.33
C PHE A 167 6.70 -18.37 -11.31
N LYS A 168 7.57 -18.93 -12.16
CA LYS A 168 8.19 -18.15 -13.23
C LYS A 168 7.12 -17.65 -14.19
N LEU A 169 7.34 -16.47 -14.73
CA LEU A 169 6.56 -15.99 -15.88
C LEU A 169 6.85 -16.86 -17.09
N LEU A 170 5.89 -16.94 -18.00
CA LEU A 170 6.05 -17.57 -19.30
C LEU A 170 7.11 -16.84 -20.16
N GLU A 171 7.52 -17.41 -21.29
CA GLU A 171 8.52 -16.80 -22.20
C GLU A 171 8.09 -15.40 -22.69
N ASP A 172 6.79 -15.20 -22.89
CA ASP A 172 6.20 -13.90 -23.24
C ASP A 172 5.99 -12.96 -22.03
N SER A 173 6.51 -13.36 -20.88
CA SER A 173 6.40 -12.65 -19.61
C SER A 173 4.97 -12.51 -19.05
N GLN A 174 4.01 -13.26 -19.55
CA GLN A 174 2.69 -13.38 -18.93
C GLN A 174 2.74 -14.32 -17.71
N HIS A 175 1.74 -14.24 -16.85
CA HIS A 175 1.57 -15.17 -15.73
C HIS A 175 1.28 -16.59 -16.26
N ASP A 176 1.94 -17.59 -15.67
CA ASP A 176 1.59 -18.99 -15.87
C ASP A 176 0.38 -19.35 -15.00
N LEU A 177 -0.79 -18.95 -15.48
CA LEU A 177 -2.05 -19.10 -14.73
C LEU A 177 -2.39 -20.57 -14.48
N ASP A 178 -2.04 -21.47 -15.40
CA ASP A 178 -2.34 -22.90 -15.28
C ASP A 178 -1.47 -23.54 -14.19
N ALA A 179 -0.17 -23.26 -14.16
CA ALA A 179 0.72 -23.73 -13.10
C ALA A 179 0.34 -23.15 -11.74
N MET A 180 -0.07 -21.88 -11.68
CA MET A 180 -0.52 -21.22 -10.46
C MET A 180 -1.81 -21.85 -9.92
N GLU A 181 -2.80 -22.15 -10.79
CA GLU A 181 -4.05 -22.81 -10.40
C GLU A 181 -3.80 -24.23 -9.90
N ALA A 182 -2.96 -25.00 -10.59
CA ALA A 182 -2.62 -26.38 -10.22
C ALA A 182 -1.90 -26.49 -8.84
N ALA A 183 -1.24 -25.43 -8.41
CA ALA A 183 -0.52 -25.39 -7.13
C ALA A 183 -1.38 -25.04 -5.91
N ILE A 184 -2.64 -24.73 -6.11
CA ILE A 184 -3.57 -24.41 -5.01
C ILE A 184 -3.79 -25.66 -4.15
N ASP A 185 -3.57 -25.53 -2.85
CA ASP A 185 -3.80 -26.58 -1.86
C ASP A 185 -4.57 -26.05 -0.63
N SER A 186 -4.79 -26.91 0.35
CA SER A 186 -5.53 -26.57 1.59
C SER A 186 -4.86 -25.47 2.44
N ASN A 187 -3.56 -25.25 2.24
CA ASN A 187 -2.80 -24.21 2.95
C ASN A 187 -2.78 -22.88 2.17
N THR A 188 -3.26 -22.85 0.92
CA THR A 188 -3.30 -21.63 0.11
C THR A 188 -4.36 -20.69 0.67
N LYS A 189 -3.95 -19.45 1.00
CA LYS A 189 -4.83 -18.42 1.56
C LYS A 189 -5.14 -17.32 0.57
N LEU A 190 -4.30 -17.14 -0.44
CA LEU A 190 -4.44 -16.07 -1.43
C LEU A 190 -3.68 -16.43 -2.71
N VAL A 191 -4.26 -16.07 -3.84
CA VAL A 191 -3.53 -15.96 -5.12
C VAL A 191 -3.35 -14.47 -5.40
N TYR A 192 -2.10 -14.05 -5.66
CA TYR A 192 -1.75 -12.66 -5.94
C TYR A 192 -1.24 -12.48 -7.36
N ILE A 193 -1.87 -11.59 -8.11
CA ILE A 193 -1.57 -11.22 -9.49
C ILE A 193 -1.25 -9.73 -9.54
N CYS A 194 -0.12 -9.34 -10.10
CA CYS A 194 0.18 -7.94 -10.45
C CYS A 194 0.02 -7.77 -11.97
N ASN A 195 -1.01 -7.06 -12.41
CA ASN A 195 -1.29 -6.94 -13.85
C ASN A 195 -1.83 -5.54 -14.22
N PRO A 196 -1.08 -4.73 -14.97
CA PRO A 196 0.25 -5.00 -15.56
C PRO A 196 1.33 -5.28 -14.51
N ASN A 197 2.24 -6.21 -14.82
CA ASN A 197 3.23 -6.70 -13.86
C ASN A 197 4.36 -5.70 -13.61
N ASN A 198 4.80 -5.61 -12.38
CA ASN A 198 6.00 -4.88 -11.98
C ASN A 198 7.04 -5.92 -11.48
N PRO A 199 8.26 -6.02 -12.06
CA PRO A 199 8.94 -4.97 -12.83
C PRO A 199 8.85 -5.09 -14.36
N THR A 200 8.24 -6.16 -14.91
CA THR A 200 8.38 -6.50 -16.35
C THR A 200 7.57 -5.61 -17.27
N GLY A 201 6.51 -4.94 -16.77
CA GLY A 201 5.56 -4.19 -17.59
C GLY A 201 4.66 -5.09 -18.48
N SER A 202 4.79 -6.41 -18.37
CA SER A 202 4.00 -7.35 -19.14
C SER A 202 2.53 -7.35 -18.72
N ILE A 203 1.68 -7.72 -19.67
CA ILE A 203 0.23 -7.77 -19.46
C ILE A 203 -0.25 -9.18 -19.80
N THR A 204 -0.84 -9.84 -18.83
CA THR A 204 -1.53 -11.11 -19.05
C THR A 204 -2.84 -10.86 -19.78
N ASN A 205 -3.17 -11.70 -20.76
CA ASN A 205 -4.38 -11.56 -21.54
C ASN A 205 -5.62 -11.42 -20.65
N ALA A 206 -6.37 -10.34 -20.81
CA ALA A 206 -7.47 -9.97 -19.93
C ALA A 206 -8.56 -11.04 -19.86
N LYS A 207 -8.90 -11.70 -21.01
CA LYS A 207 -9.90 -12.77 -21.02
C LYS A 207 -9.41 -13.99 -20.23
N LYS A 208 -8.18 -14.43 -20.47
CA LYS A 208 -7.57 -15.56 -19.73
C LYS A 208 -7.51 -15.26 -18.22
N LEU A 209 -7.10 -14.04 -17.87
CA LEU A 209 -7.03 -13.63 -16.46
C LEU A 209 -8.42 -13.58 -15.82
N LYS A 210 -9.43 -13.05 -16.52
CA LYS A 210 -10.81 -13.03 -16.00
C LYS A 210 -11.36 -14.43 -15.79
N ASP A 211 -11.18 -15.33 -16.77
CA ASP A 211 -11.61 -16.72 -16.67
C ASP A 211 -10.90 -17.44 -15.50
N PHE A 212 -9.59 -17.21 -15.32
CA PHE A 212 -8.81 -17.71 -14.19
C PHE A 212 -9.34 -17.18 -12.85
N CYS A 213 -9.45 -15.85 -12.69
CA CYS A 213 -9.94 -15.23 -11.47
C CYS A 213 -11.35 -15.72 -11.09
N SER A 214 -12.24 -15.88 -12.09
CA SER A 214 -13.59 -16.38 -11.86
C SER A 214 -13.60 -17.80 -11.29
N ARG A 215 -12.79 -18.73 -11.86
CA ARG A 215 -12.70 -20.12 -11.38
C ARG A 215 -11.98 -20.24 -10.04
N VAL A 216 -10.84 -19.56 -9.90
CA VAL A 216 -9.99 -19.67 -8.71
C VAL A 216 -10.64 -19.03 -7.49
N SER A 217 -11.39 -17.94 -7.68
CA SER A 217 -12.11 -17.26 -6.59
C SER A 217 -13.19 -18.11 -5.90
N GLU A 218 -13.59 -19.22 -6.51
CA GLU A 218 -14.49 -20.20 -5.89
C GLU A 218 -13.78 -21.09 -4.85
N LYS A 219 -12.44 -21.18 -4.94
CA LYS A 219 -11.58 -22.01 -4.07
C LYS A 219 -10.83 -21.20 -3.03
N VAL A 220 -10.30 -20.05 -3.45
CA VAL A 220 -9.41 -19.20 -2.66
C VAL A 220 -9.53 -17.75 -3.15
N PRO A 221 -9.44 -16.74 -2.27
CA PRO A 221 -9.45 -15.34 -2.68
C PRO A 221 -8.35 -15.04 -3.71
N VAL A 222 -8.67 -14.20 -4.71
CA VAL A 222 -7.71 -13.71 -5.69
C VAL A 222 -7.52 -12.21 -5.50
N PHE A 223 -6.28 -11.77 -5.35
CA PHE A 223 -5.93 -10.36 -5.28
C PHE A 223 -5.25 -9.95 -6.59
N VAL A 224 -5.81 -8.96 -7.28
CA VAL A 224 -5.27 -8.41 -8.51
C VAL A 224 -4.82 -6.97 -8.26
N ASP A 225 -3.50 -6.73 -8.31
CA ASP A 225 -2.92 -5.41 -8.23
C ASP A 225 -2.90 -4.76 -9.62
N GLU A 226 -3.79 -3.81 -9.80
CA GLU A 226 -3.99 -3.08 -11.06
C GLU A 226 -3.40 -1.66 -11.00
N ALA A 227 -2.32 -1.45 -10.24
CA ALA A 227 -1.71 -0.12 -10.10
C ALA A 227 -1.32 0.56 -11.42
N TYR A 228 -1.22 -0.20 -12.51
CA TYR A 228 -0.79 0.29 -13.83
C TYR A 228 -1.84 0.06 -14.92
N ILE A 229 -3.05 -0.36 -14.60
CA ILE A 229 -4.05 -0.76 -15.61
C ILE A 229 -4.39 0.37 -16.60
N GLU A 230 -4.42 1.62 -16.16
CA GLU A 230 -4.72 2.76 -17.03
C GLU A 230 -3.64 3.01 -18.10
N LEU A 231 -2.43 2.46 -17.90
CA LEU A 231 -1.32 2.53 -18.87
C LEU A 231 -1.43 1.44 -19.93
N SER A 232 -2.31 0.46 -19.76
CA SER A 232 -2.56 -0.59 -20.75
C SER A 232 -3.36 -0.06 -21.94
N LYS A 233 -3.30 -0.79 -23.07
CA LYS A 233 -3.98 -0.38 -24.32
C LYS A 233 -5.49 -0.18 -24.15
N ASN A 234 -6.16 -1.04 -23.41
CA ASN A 234 -7.60 -0.99 -23.19
C ASN A 234 -7.97 -0.27 -21.87
N GLY A 235 -6.97 0.02 -21.02
CA GLY A 235 -7.17 0.68 -19.74
C GLY A 235 -8.09 -0.11 -18.81
N ILE A 236 -8.96 0.59 -18.11
CA ILE A 236 -9.89 0.02 -17.12
C ILE A 236 -10.89 -0.99 -17.70
N LYS A 237 -11.03 -1.08 -19.03
CA LYS A 237 -11.91 -2.09 -19.68
C LYS A 237 -11.42 -3.52 -19.44
N ASP A 238 -10.11 -3.69 -19.22
CA ASP A 238 -9.49 -4.97 -18.90
C ASP A 238 -9.42 -5.25 -17.39
N SER A 239 -10.03 -4.39 -16.56
CA SER A 239 -10.05 -4.55 -15.10
C SER A 239 -10.88 -5.76 -14.67
N MET A 240 -10.45 -6.38 -13.56
CA MET A 240 -11.18 -7.47 -12.90
C MET A 240 -12.34 -6.98 -12.03
N ASN A 241 -12.62 -5.66 -11.97
CA ASN A 241 -13.73 -5.10 -11.20
C ASN A 241 -15.11 -5.66 -11.59
N SER A 242 -15.29 -6.12 -12.84
CA SER A 242 -16.51 -6.81 -13.20
C SER A 242 -16.78 -8.08 -12.38
N LEU A 243 -15.72 -8.76 -11.90
CA LEU A 243 -15.87 -9.93 -11.03
C LEU A 243 -16.23 -9.50 -9.59
N VAL A 244 -15.76 -8.33 -9.15
CA VAL A 244 -16.17 -7.73 -7.87
C VAL A 244 -17.66 -7.40 -7.91
N ALA A 245 -18.14 -6.76 -8.98
CA ALA A 245 -19.57 -6.49 -9.21
C ALA A 245 -20.43 -7.77 -9.22
N GLU A 246 -19.87 -8.87 -9.74
CA GLU A 246 -20.51 -10.19 -9.76
C GLU A 246 -20.49 -10.89 -8.37
N GLY A 247 -19.88 -10.27 -7.34
CA GLY A 247 -19.76 -10.84 -5.99
C GLY A 247 -18.76 -11.99 -5.88
N LYS A 248 -17.84 -12.12 -6.82
CA LYS A 248 -16.75 -13.11 -6.75
C LYS A 248 -15.75 -12.73 -5.66
N ASN A 249 -15.06 -13.71 -5.09
CA ASN A 249 -14.03 -13.49 -4.06
C ASN A 249 -12.73 -12.97 -4.68
N VAL A 250 -12.83 -11.80 -5.31
CA VAL A 250 -11.75 -11.09 -6.00
C VAL A 250 -11.58 -9.72 -5.38
N ILE A 251 -10.34 -9.36 -5.10
CA ILE A 251 -9.94 -8.05 -4.59
C ILE A 251 -9.14 -7.37 -5.69
N VAL A 252 -9.50 -6.13 -6.04
CA VAL A 252 -8.80 -5.37 -7.08
C VAL A 252 -8.21 -4.10 -6.48
N ALA A 253 -6.88 -3.99 -6.43
CA ALA A 253 -6.22 -2.80 -5.89
C ALA A 253 -5.93 -1.77 -6.98
N ARG A 254 -6.23 -0.51 -6.68
CA ARG A 254 -5.99 0.65 -7.55
C ARG A 254 -5.29 1.76 -6.78
N THR A 255 -4.61 2.65 -7.49
CA THR A 255 -3.86 3.73 -6.87
C THR A 255 -3.90 5.02 -7.68
N PHE A 256 -3.89 6.16 -7.00
CA PHE A 256 -3.68 7.46 -7.62
C PHE A 256 -2.18 7.84 -7.73
N SER A 257 -1.27 6.95 -7.29
CA SER A 257 0.17 7.24 -7.27
C SER A 257 0.84 7.27 -8.64
N LYS A 258 0.33 6.49 -9.62
CA LYS A 258 1.01 6.24 -10.89
C LYS A 258 0.57 7.21 -11.98
N ILE A 259 -0.38 6.84 -12.83
CA ILE A 259 -0.83 7.68 -13.95
C ILE A 259 -1.32 9.06 -13.49
N HIS A 260 -1.95 9.13 -12.32
CA HIS A 260 -2.51 10.37 -11.79
C HIS A 260 -1.49 11.30 -11.13
N GLY A 261 -0.20 10.89 -11.00
CA GLY A 261 0.88 11.71 -10.47
C GLY A 261 0.72 12.16 -9.01
N MET A 262 -0.01 11.39 -8.20
CA MET A 262 -0.33 11.74 -6.81
C MET A 262 0.37 10.82 -5.79
N ALA A 263 1.56 10.31 -6.12
CA ALA A 263 2.29 9.37 -5.26
C ALA A 263 2.48 9.90 -3.83
N GLY A 264 2.81 11.17 -3.68
CA GLY A 264 3.01 11.83 -2.38
C GLY A 264 1.73 12.04 -1.56
N LEU A 265 0.55 12.03 -2.18
CA LEU A 265 -0.73 12.24 -1.47
C LEU A 265 -1.27 10.94 -0.83
N ARG A 266 -0.69 9.81 -1.13
CA ARG A 266 -1.03 8.51 -0.56
C ARG A 266 -2.51 8.17 -0.62
N VAL A 267 -3.08 8.03 -1.83
CA VAL A 267 -4.47 7.63 -2.05
C VAL A 267 -4.53 6.38 -2.91
N GLY A 268 -5.28 5.38 -2.46
CA GLY A 268 -5.56 4.15 -3.18
C GLY A 268 -6.84 3.51 -2.68
N TYR A 269 -7.31 2.47 -3.39
CA TYR A 269 -8.52 1.73 -3.04
C TYR A 269 -8.47 0.29 -3.57
N TRP A 270 -9.32 -0.52 -3.04
CA TRP A 270 -9.60 -1.89 -3.46
C TRP A 270 -11.08 -2.18 -3.36
#